data_e8ecc20a54f9447affd8a69c5c8b0698
#
_entry.id   e8ecc20a54f9447affd8a69c5c8b0698
#
_cell.length_a   1.000
_cell.length_b   1.000
_cell.length_c   1.000
_cell.angle_alpha   90.00
_cell.angle_beta   90.00
_cell.angle_gamma   90.00
#
_symmetry.space_group_name_H-M   'P 1'
#
loop_
_entity.id
_entity.type
_entity.pdbx_description
1 polymer ?
#
loop_
_entity_poly.entity_id
_entity_poly.type
_entity_poly.pdbx_seq_one_letter_code
_entity_poly.pdbx_strand_id
1 'polypeptide(L)'
;MAVDPRFEAIPALAETISLKWGKHGPDVLPLWVADMDFPVAPPIAAAMESYVHKGFYGYPLHSYYDDLANAYCGWSSRHYGFEVNPELVCSLTEVVQGMHALVHAFTEPKDAVVLFTPIYPPFLGVLREQQRRLVEYRMTVAQGRWSLDLEDLRTLVERERPKMLMLCHPQNPLGRVFSGRELAGIAEICEEFDVLVVSDEIHADLVFAPHSHIPFASVAGASERTITIASASKSFSLAGLRCAVMAFGSVALKDRFERVFSSHILGVPSVAGILATITAWTEGDEWMADCLTYLDGNRKYAYERLLTLDLVSKDRAPIIEATYLQWLDFSTLVPESEENVALLLREQAKVALNEGQTLELVWPATPASTSAPHEQSSPRL
;
A
#
# COMPACT_ATOMS: atom_id res chain seq x y z
N MET A 1 15.28 -9.25 -25.75
CA MET A 1 13.91 -8.97 -26.20
C MET A 1 13.85 -7.53 -26.64
N ALA A 2 13.15 -7.19 -27.73
CA ALA A 2 12.94 -5.79 -28.07
C ALA A 2 12.10 -5.17 -26.94
N VAL A 3 12.52 -4.02 -26.45
CA VAL A 3 11.80 -3.29 -25.39
C VAL A 3 10.54 -2.73 -26.02
N ASP A 4 9.41 -2.85 -25.32
CA ASP A 4 8.15 -2.30 -25.79
C ASP A 4 8.21 -0.76 -25.72
N PRO A 5 8.07 -0.06 -26.85
CA PRO A 5 8.20 1.39 -26.91
C PRO A 5 7.19 2.13 -26.04
N ARG A 6 6.07 1.51 -25.63
CA ARG A 6 5.10 2.10 -24.69
C ARG A 6 5.70 2.41 -23.33
N PHE A 7 6.69 1.62 -22.89
CA PHE A 7 7.32 1.77 -21.57
C PHE A 7 8.65 2.56 -21.62
N GLU A 8 9.14 2.90 -22.81
CA GLU A 8 10.34 3.74 -22.96
C GLU A 8 10.05 5.21 -23.26
N ALA A 9 8.85 5.51 -23.73
CA ALA A 9 8.44 6.89 -23.97
C ALA A 9 8.07 7.56 -22.64
N ILE A 10 9.05 8.19 -21.99
CA ILE A 10 8.80 9.07 -20.87
C ILE A 10 8.10 10.32 -21.45
N PRO A 11 6.81 10.56 -21.14
CA PRO A 11 6.16 11.81 -21.52
C PRO A 11 6.96 12.99 -20.98
N ALA A 12 6.76 14.20 -21.51
CA ALA A 12 7.37 15.43 -20.99
C ALA A 12 6.78 15.76 -19.59
N LEU A 13 6.97 14.86 -18.64
CA LEU A 13 6.37 14.89 -17.29
C LEU A 13 6.86 16.06 -16.45
N ALA A 14 8.04 16.61 -16.77
CA ALA A 14 8.55 17.81 -16.13
C ALA A 14 7.69 19.07 -16.44
N GLU A 15 6.92 19.03 -17.51
CA GLU A 15 6.00 20.12 -17.92
C GLU A 15 4.57 19.88 -17.40
N THR A 16 4.33 18.79 -16.67
CA THR A 16 3.00 18.42 -16.17
C THR A 16 2.79 18.86 -14.72
N ILE A 17 1.56 18.71 -14.24
CA ILE A 17 1.19 18.90 -12.82
C ILE A 17 1.63 17.71 -11.94
N SER A 18 2.53 16.85 -12.41
CA SER A 18 2.98 15.67 -11.67
C SER A 18 3.68 16.05 -10.36
N LEU A 19 3.17 15.57 -9.24
CA LEU A 19 3.80 15.72 -7.94
C LEU A 19 5.21 15.09 -7.93
N LYS A 20 5.38 13.93 -8.60
CA LYS A 20 6.63 13.21 -8.68
C LYS A 20 7.73 14.06 -9.29
N TRP A 21 7.48 14.65 -10.45
CA TRP A 21 8.44 15.43 -11.23
C TRP A 21 8.54 16.89 -10.77
N GLY A 22 7.47 17.47 -10.24
CA GLY A 22 7.44 18.89 -9.85
C GLY A 22 8.09 19.22 -8.51
N LYS A 23 8.25 18.23 -7.62
CA LYS A 23 8.66 18.49 -6.23
C LYS A 23 10.12 18.94 -6.07
N HIS A 24 11.05 18.37 -6.83
CA HIS A 24 12.48 18.54 -6.61
C HIS A 24 13.19 19.30 -7.74
N GLY A 25 12.45 19.80 -8.74
CA GLY A 25 12.99 20.52 -9.89
C GLY A 25 13.47 19.60 -11.02
N PRO A 26 13.70 20.18 -12.22
CA PRO A 26 13.90 19.42 -13.45
C PRO A 26 15.21 18.64 -13.52
N ASP A 27 16.21 19.03 -12.73
CA ASP A 27 17.55 18.40 -12.74
C ASP A 27 17.67 17.19 -11.80
N VAL A 28 16.59 16.86 -11.07
CA VAL A 28 16.59 15.77 -10.08
C VAL A 28 15.74 14.62 -10.59
N LEU A 29 16.37 13.43 -10.68
CA LEU A 29 15.65 12.19 -11.02
C LEU A 29 14.75 11.76 -9.85
N PRO A 30 13.40 11.78 -10.01
CA PRO A 30 12.49 11.51 -8.92
C PRO A 30 12.21 10.01 -8.80
N LEU A 31 12.76 9.36 -7.79
CA LEU A 31 12.50 7.96 -7.42
C LEU A 31 11.87 7.82 -6.03
N TRP A 32 11.24 8.88 -5.53
CA TRP A 32 10.76 9.03 -4.15
C TRP A 32 9.29 8.66 -3.93
N VAL A 33 8.49 8.53 -4.98
CA VAL A 33 7.06 8.21 -4.88
C VAL A 33 6.69 7.04 -5.80
N ALA A 34 5.80 6.19 -5.31
CA ALA A 34 5.30 5.03 -6.05
C ALA A 34 4.28 5.47 -7.11
N ASP A 35 4.81 5.97 -8.23
CA ASP A 35 4.07 6.39 -9.43
C ASP A 35 4.90 6.03 -10.65
N MET A 36 4.33 5.29 -11.60
CA MET A 36 5.03 4.89 -12.81
C MET A 36 5.04 6.05 -13.81
N ASP A 37 6.06 6.08 -14.68
CA ASP A 37 6.22 7.13 -15.70
C ASP A 37 5.64 6.73 -17.06
N PHE A 38 4.91 5.62 -17.12
CA PHE A 38 4.30 5.12 -18.34
C PHE A 38 2.97 5.78 -18.63
N PRO A 39 2.60 5.96 -19.91
CA PRO A 39 1.23 6.26 -20.27
C PRO A 39 0.27 5.18 -19.74
N VAL A 40 -0.95 5.57 -19.42
CA VAL A 40 -2.00 4.62 -19.02
C VAL A 40 -2.31 3.64 -20.15
N ALA A 41 -2.91 2.50 -19.81
CA ALA A 41 -3.32 1.49 -20.81
C ALA A 41 -4.20 2.12 -21.91
N PRO A 42 -4.00 1.74 -23.20
CA PRO A 42 -4.76 2.33 -24.30
C PRO A 42 -6.28 2.31 -24.14
N PRO A 43 -6.92 1.24 -23.61
CA PRO A 43 -8.36 1.26 -23.35
C PRO A 43 -8.76 2.35 -22.34
N ILE A 44 -7.94 2.59 -21.32
CA ILE A 44 -8.20 3.66 -20.33
C ILE A 44 -8.11 5.03 -20.97
N ALA A 45 -7.07 5.28 -21.80
CA ALA A 45 -6.93 6.53 -22.53
C ALA A 45 -8.16 6.78 -23.42
N ALA A 46 -8.61 5.79 -24.20
CA ALA A 46 -9.77 5.88 -25.05
C ALA A 46 -11.08 6.16 -24.28
N ALA A 47 -11.27 5.49 -23.13
CA ALA A 47 -12.42 5.74 -22.27
C ALA A 47 -12.44 7.17 -21.73
N MET A 48 -11.28 7.68 -21.31
CA MET A 48 -11.14 9.05 -20.82
C MET A 48 -11.34 10.12 -21.92
N GLU A 49 -10.80 9.89 -23.12
CA GLU A 49 -11.03 10.74 -24.28
C GLU A 49 -12.52 10.81 -24.63
N SER A 50 -13.19 9.65 -24.67
CA SER A 50 -14.64 9.59 -24.92
C SER A 50 -15.44 10.34 -23.85
N TYR A 51 -15.06 10.19 -22.57
CA TYR A 51 -15.70 10.90 -21.46
C TYR A 51 -15.56 12.44 -21.61
N VAL A 52 -14.36 12.92 -21.90
CA VAL A 52 -14.08 14.35 -22.11
C VAL A 52 -14.85 14.89 -23.31
N HIS A 53 -14.86 14.17 -24.44
CA HIS A 53 -15.58 14.60 -25.65
C HIS A 53 -17.10 14.68 -25.47
N LYS A 54 -17.69 13.82 -24.62
CA LYS A 54 -19.12 13.89 -24.29
C LYS A 54 -19.48 15.15 -23.49
N GLY A 55 -18.52 15.75 -22.78
CA GLY A 55 -18.68 17.00 -22.04
C GLY A 55 -19.72 16.96 -20.92
N PHE A 56 -20.07 15.76 -20.43
CA PHE A 56 -21.08 15.57 -19.40
C PHE A 56 -20.44 15.17 -18.07
N TYR A 57 -20.38 16.10 -17.13
CA TYR A 57 -19.71 15.97 -15.85
C TYR A 57 -20.69 15.98 -14.66
N GLY A 58 -21.95 15.59 -14.88
CA GLY A 58 -22.97 15.51 -13.84
C GLY A 58 -22.79 14.33 -12.89
N TYR A 59 -23.71 14.17 -11.97
CA TYR A 59 -23.71 13.05 -11.04
C TYR A 59 -23.87 11.71 -11.79
N PRO A 60 -23.11 10.68 -11.42
CA PRO A 60 -23.26 9.35 -12.03
C PRO A 60 -24.57 8.70 -11.61
N LEU A 61 -25.06 7.75 -12.43
CA LEU A 61 -26.11 6.85 -12.03
C LEU A 61 -25.61 5.92 -10.90
N HIS A 62 -26.50 5.49 -10.03
CA HIS A 62 -26.13 4.60 -8.93
C HIS A 62 -25.54 3.27 -9.40
N SER A 63 -25.98 2.76 -10.54
CA SER A 63 -25.43 1.57 -11.18
C SER A 63 -23.94 1.63 -11.50
N TYR A 64 -23.34 2.82 -11.62
CA TYR A 64 -21.89 2.94 -11.81
C TYR A 64 -21.07 2.45 -10.61
N TYR A 65 -21.62 2.54 -9.40
CA TYR A 65 -20.98 1.96 -8.21
C TYR A 65 -21.11 0.46 -8.18
N ASP A 66 -22.25 -0.08 -8.66
CA ASP A 66 -22.46 -1.52 -8.82
C ASP A 66 -21.53 -2.08 -9.91
N ASP A 67 -21.36 -1.35 -11.03
CA ASP A 67 -20.42 -1.68 -12.10
C ASP A 67 -18.97 -1.70 -11.61
N LEU A 68 -18.57 -0.75 -10.74
CA LEU A 68 -17.26 -0.72 -10.13
C LEU A 68 -17.04 -1.94 -9.21
N ALA A 69 -18.03 -2.28 -8.38
CA ALA A 69 -17.97 -3.45 -7.51
C ALA A 69 -17.86 -4.74 -8.33
N ASN A 70 -18.68 -4.87 -9.38
CA ASN A 70 -18.64 -6.02 -10.29
C ASN A 70 -17.32 -6.13 -11.04
N ALA A 71 -16.74 -5.01 -11.48
CA ALA A 71 -15.42 -5.01 -12.15
C ALA A 71 -14.32 -5.51 -11.20
N TYR A 72 -14.31 -5.07 -9.95
CA TYR A 72 -13.39 -5.59 -8.92
C TYR A 72 -13.59 -7.08 -8.67
N CYS A 73 -14.83 -7.54 -8.50
CA CYS A 73 -15.15 -8.95 -8.28
C CYS A 73 -14.69 -9.81 -9.47
N GLY A 74 -14.95 -9.36 -10.71
CA GLY A 74 -14.49 -10.03 -11.92
C GLY A 74 -12.96 -10.08 -12.05
N TRP A 75 -12.27 -9.01 -11.66
CA TRP A 75 -10.82 -8.96 -11.61
C TRP A 75 -10.26 -9.95 -10.60
N SER A 76 -10.78 -9.94 -9.36
CA SER A 76 -10.39 -10.87 -8.30
C SER A 76 -10.58 -12.33 -8.68
N SER A 77 -11.72 -12.66 -9.27
CA SER A 77 -12.01 -14.03 -9.75
C SER A 77 -11.02 -14.46 -10.84
N ARG A 78 -10.76 -13.61 -11.86
CA ARG A 78 -9.86 -13.96 -12.98
C ARG A 78 -8.39 -14.05 -12.58
N HIS A 79 -7.90 -13.12 -11.73
CA HIS A 79 -6.47 -13.02 -11.43
C HIS A 79 -6.05 -13.77 -10.19
N TYR A 80 -6.96 -13.91 -9.20
CA TYR A 80 -6.62 -14.53 -7.91
C TYR A 80 -7.44 -15.78 -7.61
N GLY A 81 -8.43 -16.11 -8.46
CA GLY A 81 -9.33 -17.26 -8.23
C GLY A 81 -10.20 -17.08 -6.98
N PHE A 82 -10.44 -15.83 -6.56
CA PHE A 82 -11.21 -15.52 -5.37
C PHE A 82 -12.50 -14.79 -5.70
N GLU A 83 -13.63 -15.43 -5.35
CA GLU A 83 -14.98 -14.89 -5.57
C GLU A 83 -15.36 -13.92 -4.44
N VAL A 84 -15.56 -12.66 -4.80
CA VAL A 84 -16.00 -11.60 -3.89
C VAL A 84 -17.48 -11.34 -4.12
N ASN A 85 -18.28 -11.20 -3.05
CA ASN A 85 -19.67 -10.79 -3.17
C ASN A 85 -19.77 -9.28 -3.44
N PRO A 86 -20.28 -8.84 -4.61
CA PRO A 86 -20.36 -7.42 -4.94
C PRO A 86 -21.23 -6.60 -3.96
N GLU A 87 -22.21 -7.22 -3.29
CA GLU A 87 -23.02 -6.55 -2.27
C GLU A 87 -22.22 -6.16 -1.03
N LEU A 88 -21.04 -6.77 -0.84
CA LEU A 88 -20.11 -6.47 0.27
C LEU A 88 -18.99 -5.51 -0.15
N VAL A 89 -19.05 -4.94 -1.35
CA VAL A 89 -18.06 -3.98 -1.83
C VAL A 89 -18.62 -2.56 -1.71
N CYS A 90 -17.80 -1.65 -1.17
CA CYS A 90 -18.07 -0.22 -1.10
C CYS A 90 -17.00 0.57 -1.87
N SER A 91 -17.40 1.62 -2.57
CA SER A 91 -16.47 2.53 -3.24
C SER A 91 -15.83 3.52 -2.27
N LEU A 92 -14.58 3.88 -2.53
CA LEU A 92 -13.77 4.86 -1.79
C LEU A 92 -13.08 5.82 -2.76
N THR A 93 -12.72 7.02 -2.29
CA THR A 93 -11.89 7.92 -3.09
C THR A 93 -10.43 7.46 -3.13
N GLU A 94 -9.92 6.87 -2.06
CA GLU A 94 -8.55 6.36 -1.98
C GLU A 94 -8.35 5.37 -0.81
N VAL A 95 -7.31 4.56 -0.90
CA VAL A 95 -6.99 3.53 0.11
C VAL A 95 -6.69 4.13 1.48
N VAL A 96 -5.94 5.24 1.55
CA VAL A 96 -5.62 5.90 2.83
C VAL A 96 -6.88 6.40 3.54
N GLN A 97 -7.86 6.93 2.81
CA GLN A 97 -9.18 7.26 3.37
C GLN A 97 -9.85 6.03 3.98
N GLY A 98 -9.81 4.91 3.27
CA GLY A 98 -10.34 3.63 3.78
C GLY A 98 -9.66 3.19 5.06
N MET A 99 -8.33 3.27 5.14
CA MET A 99 -7.58 2.97 6.37
C MET A 99 -8.06 3.83 7.55
N HIS A 100 -8.18 5.15 7.35
CA HIS A 100 -8.68 6.06 8.38
C HIS A 100 -10.09 5.69 8.84
N ALA A 101 -10.98 5.42 7.89
CA ALA A 101 -12.37 5.07 8.20
C ALA A 101 -12.47 3.74 8.96
N LEU A 102 -11.69 2.73 8.57
CA LEU A 102 -11.69 1.42 9.22
C LEU A 102 -11.11 1.48 10.63
N VAL A 103 -9.98 2.16 10.83
CA VAL A 103 -9.40 2.35 12.16
C VAL A 103 -10.40 3.07 13.07
N HIS A 104 -11.10 4.08 12.57
CA HIS A 104 -12.12 4.81 13.33
C HIS A 104 -13.33 3.93 13.68
N ALA A 105 -13.83 3.13 12.73
CA ALA A 105 -15.05 2.34 12.91
C ALA A 105 -14.86 1.11 13.82
N PHE A 106 -13.64 0.56 13.84
CA PHE A 106 -13.39 -0.74 14.47
C PHE A 106 -12.46 -0.70 15.69
N THR A 107 -11.93 0.48 16.03
CA THR A 107 -11.08 0.63 17.21
C THR A 107 -11.42 1.92 17.96
N GLU A 108 -10.99 2.01 19.22
CA GLU A 108 -11.11 3.19 20.06
C GLU A 108 -9.72 3.84 20.32
N PRO A 109 -9.65 5.11 20.74
CA PRO A 109 -8.40 5.70 21.19
C PRO A 109 -7.67 4.84 22.22
N LYS A 110 -6.35 4.64 22.03
CA LYS A 110 -5.47 3.76 22.82
C LYS A 110 -5.56 2.26 22.49
N ASP A 111 -6.53 1.82 21.70
CA ASP A 111 -6.52 0.45 21.23
C ASP A 111 -5.22 0.15 20.46
N ALA A 112 -4.73 -1.07 20.63
CA ALA A 112 -3.53 -1.54 19.98
C ALA A 112 -3.83 -2.01 18.54
N VAL A 113 -2.96 -1.62 17.61
CA VAL A 113 -3.01 -2.04 16.21
C VAL A 113 -1.64 -2.54 15.80
N VAL A 114 -1.59 -3.75 15.23
CA VAL A 114 -0.33 -4.36 14.74
C VAL A 114 -0.02 -3.84 13.34
N LEU A 115 1.25 -3.47 13.13
CA LEU A 115 1.84 -3.21 11.81
C LEU A 115 3.13 -4.01 11.64
N PHE A 116 3.37 -4.48 10.42
CA PHE A 116 4.64 -5.09 10.02
C PHE A 116 5.55 -4.01 9.44
N THR A 117 6.65 -3.71 10.13
CA THR A 117 7.59 -2.65 9.75
C THR A 117 8.89 -3.19 9.12
N PRO A 118 9.58 -2.40 8.29
CA PRO A 118 9.22 -1.05 7.82
C PRO A 118 7.94 -1.05 6.99
N ILE A 119 7.17 0.06 7.01
CA ILE A 119 5.87 0.15 6.34
C ILE A 119 5.66 1.54 5.73
N TYR A 120 4.76 1.62 4.77
CA TYR A 120 4.35 2.87 4.14
C TYR A 120 3.87 3.91 5.19
N PRO A 121 4.44 5.14 5.24
CA PRO A 121 4.23 6.10 6.31
C PRO A 121 2.79 6.44 6.68
N PRO A 122 1.82 6.48 5.73
CA PRO A 122 0.43 6.70 6.06
C PRO A 122 -0.18 5.70 7.05
N PHE A 123 0.28 4.43 7.11
CA PHE A 123 -0.17 3.49 8.15
C PHE A 123 0.15 4.00 9.55
N LEU A 124 1.37 4.52 9.72
CA LEU A 124 1.81 5.12 10.99
C LEU A 124 1.04 6.42 11.27
N GLY A 125 0.80 7.21 10.21
CA GLY A 125 0.02 8.45 10.27
C GLY A 125 -1.39 8.21 10.78
N VAL A 126 -2.09 7.23 10.23
CA VAL A 126 -3.44 6.84 10.64
C VAL A 126 -3.53 6.54 12.13
N LEU A 127 -2.59 5.74 12.65
CA LEU A 127 -2.58 5.39 14.08
C LEU A 127 -2.30 6.58 14.97
N ARG A 128 -1.31 7.40 14.61
CA ARG A 128 -0.93 8.60 15.36
C ARG A 128 -2.08 9.62 15.41
N GLU A 129 -2.67 9.94 14.27
CA GLU A 129 -3.73 10.95 14.15
C GLU A 129 -5.00 10.54 14.89
N GLN A 130 -5.26 9.24 14.97
CA GLN A 130 -6.40 8.71 15.68
C GLN A 130 -6.07 8.20 17.09
N GLN A 131 -4.86 8.45 17.57
CA GLN A 131 -4.42 8.09 18.93
C GLN A 131 -4.49 6.58 19.23
N ARG A 132 -4.25 5.72 18.20
CA ARG A 132 -4.13 4.27 18.40
C ARG A 132 -2.70 3.93 18.79
N ARG A 133 -2.56 2.89 19.61
CA ARG A 133 -1.26 2.42 20.05
C ARG A 133 -0.67 1.48 19.00
N LEU A 134 0.49 1.84 18.47
CA LEU A 134 1.23 0.96 17.59
C LEU A 134 1.75 -0.27 18.35
N VAL A 135 1.52 -1.45 17.81
CA VAL A 135 2.23 -2.69 18.13
C VAL A 135 3.07 -3.06 16.92
N GLU A 136 4.36 -2.85 17.04
CA GLU A 136 5.28 -3.08 15.94
C GLU A 136 5.74 -4.54 15.91
N TYR A 137 5.56 -5.18 14.76
CA TYR A 137 6.26 -6.41 14.41
C TYR A 137 7.34 -6.06 13.37
N ARG A 138 8.60 -6.07 13.78
CA ARG A 138 9.72 -5.73 12.88
C ARG A 138 10.11 -6.95 12.04
N MET A 139 9.98 -6.80 10.73
CA MET A 139 10.44 -7.81 9.78
C MET A 139 11.95 -7.83 9.70
N THR A 140 12.53 -9.01 9.56
CA THR A 140 13.97 -9.22 9.46
C THR A 140 14.31 -10.00 8.20
N VAL A 141 15.56 -9.93 7.75
CA VAL A 141 16.00 -10.73 6.62
C VAL A 141 16.53 -12.07 7.14
N ALA A 142 15.99 -13.18 6.63
CA ALA A 142 16.47 -14.52 6.90
C ALA A 142 16.45 -15.33 5.59
N GLN A 143 17.52 -16.09 5.37
CA GLN A 143 17.67 -16.97 4.18
C GLN A 143 17.48 -16.21 2.84
N GLY A 144 17.94 -14.98 2.76
CA GLY A 144 17.86 -14.18 1.55
C GLY A 144 16.46 -13.60 1.25
N ARG A 145 15.60 -13.50 2.25
CA ARG A 145 14.21 -13.02 2.10
C ARG A 145 13.77 -12.29 3.36
N TRP A 146 12.96 -11.26 3.24
CA TRP A 146 12.26 -10.69 4.38
C TRP A 146 11.36 -11.75 5.01
N SER A 147 11.44 -11.96 6.29
CA SER A 147 10.80 -13.08 6.97
C SER A 147 9.85 -12.61 8.07
N LEU A 148 8.84 -13.44 8.30
CA LEU A 148 7.89 -13.38 9.38
C LEU A 148 8.02 -14.68 10.18
N ASP A 149 8.28 -14.57 11.49
CA ASP A 149 8.18 -15.69 12.42
C ASP A 149 6.78 -15.68 13.05
N LEU A 150 6.03 -16.75 12.81
CA LEU A 150 4.65 -16.86 13.28
C LEU A 150 4.55 -17.06 14.79
N GLU A 151 5.55 -17.68 15.42
CA GLU A 151 5.57 -17.89 16.88
C GLU A 151 5.86 -16.57 17.60
N ASP A 152 6.80 -15.78 17.07
CA ASP A 152 7.07 -14.43 17.58
C ASP A 152 5.84 -13.53 17.40
N LEU A 153 5.14 -13.61 16.26
CA LEU A 153 3.90 -12.87 16.03
C LEU A 153 2.81 -13.29 17.02
N ARG A 154 2.63 -14.60 17.26
CA ARG A 154 1.67 -15.13 18.23
C ARG A 154 1.95 -14.60 19.63
N THR A 155 3.20 -14.69 20.06
CA THR A 155 3.65 -14.17 21.38
C THR A 155 3.38 -12.67 21.50
N LEU A 156 3.65 -11.91 20.46
CA LEU A 156 3.38 -10.46 20.41
C LEU A 156 1.88 -10.17 20.54
N VAL A 157 1.04 -10.85 19.77
CA VAL A 157 -0.43 -10.66 19.76
C VAL A 157 -1.03 -11.09 21.10
N GLU A 158 -0.57 -12.20 21.67
CA GLU A 158 -1.01 -12.66 23.00
C GLU A 158 -0.72 -11.64 24.10
N ARG A 159 0.49 -11.08 24.09
CA ARG A 159 0.92 -10.08 25.08
C ARG A 159 0.19 -8.76 24.94
N GLU A 160 0.09 -8.25 23.71
CA GLU A 160 -0.36 -6.89 23.41
C GLU A 160 -1.87 -6.77 23.24
N ARG A 161 -2.58 -7.87 22.97
CA ARG A 161 -4.03 -7.96 22.77
C ARG A 161 -4.56 -6.88 21.81
N PRO A 162 -4.01 -6.80 20.58
CA PRO A 162 -4.45 -5.80 19.62
C PRO A 162 -5.90 -6.03 19.18
N LYS A 163 -6.57 -4.95 18.78
CA LYS A 163 -7.91 -5.02 18.19
C LYS A 163 -7.89 -5.20 16.68
N MET A 164 -6.77 -4.81 16.05
CA MET A 164 -6.64 -4.82 14.60
C MET A 164 -5.20 -5.15 14.20
N LEU A 165 -5.07 -5.85 13.10
CA LEU A 165 -3.84 -5.97 12.32
C LEU A 165 -4.08 -5.30 10.97
N MET A 166 -3.23 -4.34 10.59
CA MET A 166 -3.27 -3.75 9.25
C MET A 166 -2.14 -4.38 8.43
N LEU A 167 -2.52 -5.23 7.50
CA LEU A 167 -1.62 -5.98 6.63
C LEU A 167 -1.47 -5.25 5.30
N CYS A 168 -0.25 -4.88 4.93
CA CYS A 168 0.09 -4.45 3.58
C CYS A 168 0.56 -5.67 2.77
N HIS A 169 -0.20 -6.09 1.77
CA HIS A 169 0.08 -7.33 1.05
C HIS A 169 -0.28 -7.24 -0.45
N PRO A 170 0.74 -7.23 -1.34
CA PRO A 170 2.20 -7.26 -1.10
C PRO A 170 2.73 -6.09 -0.27
N GLN A 171 3.79 -6.36 0.49
CA GLN A 171 4.28 -5.42 1.49
C GLN A 171 5.12 -4.30 0.86
N ASN A 172 4.77 -3.08 1.17
CA ASN A 172 5.49 -1.85 0.82
C ASN A 172 6.18 -1.28 2.09
N PRO A 173 7.51 -1.07 2.11
CA PRO A 173 8.41 -0.92 0.96
C PRO A 173 9.25 -2.17 0.62
N LEU A 174 9.07 -3.29 1.29
CA LEU A 174 9.98 -4.43 1.20
C LEU A 174 9.79 -5.27 -0.08
N GLY A 175 8.73 -5.03 -0.83
CA GLY A 175 8.39 -5.83 -2.02
C GLY A 175 8.13 -7.31 -1.71
N ARG A 176 7.69 -7.61 -0.49
CA ARG A 176 7.50 -8.95 0.02
C ARG A 176 6.11 -9.50 -0.32
N VAL A 177 6.05 -10.74 -0.82
CA VAL A 177 4.80 -11.50 -0.99
C VAL A 177 4.70 -12.55 0.10
N PHE A 178 3.68 -12.50 0.96
CA PHE A 178 3.47 -13.51 1.98
C PHE A 178 3.01 -14.82 1.34
N SER A 179 3.61 -15.94 1.78
CA SER A 179 3.23 -17.28 1.32
C SER A 179 1.89 -17.71 1.90
N GLY A 180 1.21 -18.66 1.26
CA GLY A 180 -0.03 -19.24 1.79
C GLY A 180 0.10 -19.78 3.21
N ARG A 181 1.27 -20.34 3.58
CA ARG A 181 1.55 -20.80 4.95
C ARG A 181 1.60 -19.64 5.95
N GLU A 182 2.25 -18.54 5.58
CA GLU A 182 2.33 -17.35 6.45
C GLU A 182 0.96 -16.70 6.61
N LEU A 183 0.21 -16.56 5.51
CA LEU A 183 -1.14 -16.00 5.56
C LEU A 183 -2.09 -16.86 6.40
N ALA A 184 -2.00 -18.20 6.27
CA ALA A 184 -2.78 -19.12 7.13
C ALA A 184 -2.41 -18.99 8.61
N GLY A 185 -1.12 -18.90 8.94
CA GLY A 185 -0.69 -18.69 10.32
C GLY A 185 -1.12 -17.33 10.89
N ILE A 186 -1.08 -16.26 10.07
CA ILE A 186 -1.63 -14.94 10.47
C ILE A 186 -3.14 -15.06 10.74
N ALA A 187 -3.88 -15.75 9.86
CA ALA A 187 -5.32 -15.92 10.01
C ALA A 187 -5.66 -16.71 11.30
N GLU A 188 -4.96 -17.81 11.57
CA GLU A 188 -5.11 -18.61 12.81
C GLU A 188 -4.85 -17.76 14.06
N ILE A 189 -3.78 -16.97 14.09
CA ILE A 189 -3.46 -16.08 15.21
C ILE A 189 -4.56 -15.02 15.38
N CYS A 190 -5.01 -14.40 14.29
CA CYS A 190 -6.06 -13.39 14.36
C CYS A 190 -7.42 -13.98 14.80
N GLU A 191 -7.71 -15.24 14.44
CA GLU A 191 -8.90 -15.94 14.91
C GLU A 191 -8.82 -16.26 16.40
N GLU A 192 -7.69 -16.80 16.86
CA GLU A 192 -7.48 -17.18 18.26
C GLU A 192 -7.62 -15.99 19.22
N PHE A 193 -7.13 -14.80 18.82
CA PHE A 193 -7.12 -13.61 19.68
C PHE A 193 -8.18 -12.58 19.34
N ASP A 194 -9.13 -12.90 18.46
CA ASP A 194 -10.21 -12.01 17.98
C ASP A 194 -9.70 -10.68 17.43
N VAL A 195 -8.71 -10.73 16.54
CA VAL A 195 -8.10 -9.58 15.88
C VAL A 195 -8.74 -9.38 14.51
N LEU A 196 -9.26 -8.17 14.25
CA LEU A 196 -9.73 -7.78 12.92
C LEU A 196 -8.55 -7.56 11.98
N VAL A 197 -8.65 -8.00 10.73
CA VAL A 197 -7.62 -7.76 9.72
C VAL A 197 -8.10 -6.75 8.68
N VAL A 198 -7.34 -5.68 8.48
CA VAL A 198 -7.47 -4.77 7.34
C VAL A 198 -6.34 -5.11 6.38
N SER A 199 -6.67 -5.72 5.24
CA SER A 199 -5.71 -6.10 4.20
C SER A 199 -5.65 -5.03 3.12
N ASP A 200 -4.57 -4.27 3.07
CA ASP A 200 -4.28 -3.35 1.98
C ASP A 200 -3.59 -4.11 0.85
N GLU A 201 -4.35 -4.37 -0.21
CA GLU A 201 -3.95 -5.16 -1.38
C GLU A 201 -3.74 -4.28 -2.63
N ILE A 202 -3.44 -3.00 -2.45
CA ILE A 202 -3.23 -2.05 -3.56
C ILE A 202 -2.09 -2.45 -4.52
N HIS A 203 -1.18 -3.30 -4.09
CA HIS A 203 -0.07 -3.82 -4.88
C HIS A 203 -0.30 -5.25 -5.40
N ALA A 204 -1.49 -5.81 -5.23
CA ALA A 204 -1.80 -7.21 -5.56
C ALA A 204 -1.44 -7.63 -6.99
N ASP A 205 -1.66 -6.74 -7.97
CA ASP A 205 -1.37 -6.98 -9.37
C ASP A 205 0.12 -6.95 -9.73
N LEU A 206 0.96 -6.38 -8.85
CA LEU A 206 2.37 -6.10 -9.10
C LEU A 206 3.28 -7.19 -8.51
N VAL A 207 2.97 -8.45 -8.78
CA VAL A 207 3.71 -9.61 -8.27
C VAL A 207 4.49 -10.28 -9.38
N PHE A 208 5.77 -10.58 -9.13
CA PHE A 208 6.66 -11.18 -10.11
C PHE A 208 6.76 -12.70 -9.93
N ALA A 209 6.78 -13.42 -11.07
CA ALA A 209 7.01 -14.87 -11.07
C ALA A 209 8.33 -15.22 -10.35
N PRO A 210 8.40 -16.31 -9.57
CA PRO A 210 7.39 -17.38 -9.44
C PRO A 210 6.32 -17.13 -8.37
N HIS A 211 6.30 -15.95 -7.74
CA HIS A 211 5.33 -15.61 -6.71
C HIS A 211 3.96 -15.31 -7.32
N SER A 212 2.91 -15.46 -6.53
CA SER A 212 1.54 -15.07 -6.85
C SER A 212 0.88 -14.44 -5.64
N HIS A 213 -0.01 -13.47 -5.90
CA HIS A 213 -0.84 -12.90 -4.84
C HIS A 213 -1.91 -13.89 -4.39
N ILE A 214 -2.12 -13.95 -3.08
CA ILE A 214 -3.22 -14.70 -2.46
C ILE A 214 -4.01 -13.69 -1.63
N PRO A 215 -5.25 -13.33 -2.02
CA PRO A 215 -6.07 -12.42 -1.21
C PRO A 215 -6.21 -12.94 0.22
N PHE A 216 -5.96 -12.11 1.21
CA PHE A 216 -5.98 -12.56 2.61
C PHE A 216 -7.36 -13.12 2.99
N ALA A 217 -8.44 -12.50 2.50
CA ALA A 217 -9.80 -12.97 2.73
C ALA A 217 -10.11 -14.35 2.12
N SER A 218 -9.28 -14.85 1.17
CA SER A 218 -9.42 -16.19 0.59
C SER A 218 -8.86 -17.31 1.46
N VAL A 219 -8.06 -16.95 2.46
CA VAL A 219 -7.48 -17.93 3.40
C VAL A 219 -8.59 -18.52 4.28
N ALA A 220 -8.51 -19.83 4.52
CA ALA A 220 -9.51 -20.52 5.33
C ALA A 220 -9.63 -19.87 6.73
N GLY A 221 -10.87 -19.56 7.14
CA GLY A 221 -11.17 -18.91 8.42
C GLY A 221 -10.91 -17.39 8.47
N ALA A 222 -10.29 -16.79 7.45
CA ALA A 222 -9.94 -15.36 7.47
C ALA A 222 -11.12 -14.44 7.11
N SER A 223 -12.01 -14.86 6.20
CA SER A 223 -13.04 -13.99 5.59
C SER A 223 -13.84 -13.21 6.62
N GLU A 224 -14.43 -13.89 7.61
CA GLU A 224 -15.35 -13.29 8.59
C GLU A 224 -14.76 -12.13 9.42
N ARG A 225 -13.43 -12.00 9.44
CA ARG A 225 -12.68 -10.97 10.17
C ARG A 225 -11.79 -10.12 9.29
N THR A 226 -11.99 -10.16 7.96
CA THR A 226 -11.14 -9.42 7.01
C THR A 226 -11.93 -8.34 6.28
N ILE A 227 -11.29 -7.19 6.13
CA ILE A 227 -11.74 -6.13 5.23
C ILE A 227 -10.57 -5.84 4.29
N THR A 228 -10.78 -6.07 3.00
CA THR A 228 -9.76 -5.80 1.96
C THR A 228 -9.95 -4.42 1.38
N ILE A 229 -8.85 -3.68 1.18
CA ILE A 229 -8.84 -2.41 0.46
C ILE A 229 -8.02 -2.61 -0.81
N ALA A 230 -8.57 -2.23 -1.96
CA ALA A 230 -7.93 -2.38 -3.26
C ALA A 230 -8.15 -1.17 -4.18
N SER A 231 -7.27 -1.01 -5.15
CA SER A 231 -7.38 0.06 -6.16
C SER A 231 -6.51 -0.25 -7.37
N ALA A 232 -6.96 0.12 -8.56
CA ALA A 232 -6.17 0.08 -9.78
C ALA A 232 -5.10 1.19 -9.85
N SER A 233 -5.02 2.07 -8.85
CA SER A 233 -4.19 3.28 -8.90
C SER A 233 -2.69 3.00 -9.00
N LYS A 234 -2.19 1.91 -8.42
CA LYS A 234 -0.76 1.54 -8.49
C LYS A 234 -0.44 0.69 -9.71
N SER A 235 -1.33 -0.21 -10.07
CA SER A 235 -1.16 -1.13 -11.19
C SER A 235 -1.26 -0.42 -12.55
N PHE A 236 -2.10 0.61 -12.66
CA PHE A 236 -2.42 1.30 -13.92
C PHE A 236 -2.09 2.79 -13.91
N SER A 237 -1.30 3.30 -12.95
CA SER A 237 -0.93 4.73 -12.84
C SER A 237 -2.13 5.68 -12.77
N LEU A 238 -3.16 5.33 -12.01
CA LEU A 238 -4.41 6.10 -11.90
C LEU A 238 -4.56 6.89 -10.58
N ALA A 239 -3.49 7.05 -9.80
CA ALA A 239 -3.55 7.64 -8.46
C ALA A 239 -4.21 9.04 -8.43
N GLY A 240 -4.02 9.84 -9.47
CA GLY A 240 -4.61 11.18 -9.59
C GLY A 240 -6.13 11.18 -9.80
N LEU A 241 -6.73 10.07 -10.25
CA LEU A 241 -8.16 9.94 -10.49
C LEU A 241 -8.97 9.52 -9.26
N ARG A 242 -8.30 9.11 -8.19
CA ARG A 242 -8.92 8.89 -6.86
C ARG A 242 -10.11 7.92 -6.89
N CYS A 243 -9.85 6.61 -7.06
CA CYS A 243 -10.85 5.56 -7.00
C CYS A 243 -10.27 4.31 -6.34
N ALA A 244 -10.96 3.78 -5.35
CA ALA A 244 -10.63 2.57 -4.64
C ALA A 244 -11.91 1.83 -4.24
N VAL A 245 -11.76 0.60 -3.77
CA VAL A 245 -12.84 -0.20 -3.21
C VAL A 245 -12.44 -0.78 -1.86
N MET A 246 -13.45 -1.07 -1.05
CA MET A 246 -13.35 -1.77 0.22
C MET A 246 -14.31 -2.95 0.18
N ALA A 247 -13.78 -4.16 0.32
CA ALA A 247 -14.55 -5.40 0.31
C ALA A 247 -14.60 -6.00 1.72
N PHE A 248 -15.80 -6.15 2.25
CA PHE A 248 -16.02 -6.75 3.56
C PHE A 248 -16.16 -8.27 3.43
N GLY A 249 -15.49 -8.99 4.28
CA GLY A 249 -15.58 -10.46 4.28
C GLY A 249 -16.88 -11.02 4.85
N SER A 250 -17.71 -10.16 5.49
CA SER A 250 -19.03 -10.55 5.99
C SER A 250 -20.00 -9.38 6.06
N VAL A 251 -21.31 -9.70 6.05
CA VAL A 251 -22.40 -8.72 6.24
C VAL A 251 -22.26 -8.00 7.57
N ALA A 252 -21.87 -8.72 8.62
CA ALA A 252 -21.74 -8.15 9.97
C ALA A 252 -20.68 -7.05 10.04
N LEU A 253 -19.55 -7.22 9.33
CA LEU A 253 -18.51 -6.20 9.22
C LEU A 253 -19.02 -4.98 8.45
N LYS A 254 -19.71 -5.18 7.32
CA LYS A 254 -20.29 -4.10 6.53
C LYS A 254 -21.30 -3.30 7.34
N ASP A 255 -22.25 -3.98 7.97
CA ASP A 255 -23.28 -3.33 8.79
C ASP A 255 -22.69 -2.54 9.96
N ARG A 256 -21.62 -3.06 10.58
CA ARG A 256 -20.91 -2.35 11.64
C ARG A 256 -20.26 -1.08 11.13
N PHE A 257 -19.62 -1.14 9.96
CA PHE A 257 -18.99 0.00 9.32
C PHE A 257 -20.03 1.07 8.93
N GLU A 258 -21.12 0.68 8.29
CA GLU A 258 -22.18 1.59 7.82
C GLU A 258 -22.94 2.28 8.96
N ARG A 259 -22.97 1.69 10.16
CA ARG A 259 -23.49 2.39 11.36
C ARG A 259 -22.63 3.58 11.79
N VAL A 260 -21.33 3.58 11.48
CA VAL A 260 -20.41 4.66 11.82
C VAL A 260 -20.28 5.66 10.68
N PHE A 261 -20.19 5.15 9.45
CA PHE A 261 -19.99 5.95 8.26
C PHE A 261 -21.13 5.78 7.26
N SER A 262 -21.91 6.83 7.08
CA SER A 262 -22.79 6.91 5.91
C SER A 262 -21.97 7.24 4.65
N SER A 263 -22.50 6.87 3.49
CA SER A 263 -21.90 7.23 2.19
C SER A 263 -21.69 8.74 2.01
N HIS A 264 -22.49 9.56 2.70
CA HIS A 264 -22.35 11.03 2.67
C HIS A 264 -21.09 11.55 3.37
N ILE A 265 -20.61 10.82 4.40
CA ILE A 265 -19.40 11.24 5.15
C ILE A 265 -18.13 10.90 4.37
N LEU A 266 -18.08 9.71 3.78
CA LEU A 266 -16.91 9.25 3.03
C LEU A 266 -16.79 9.93 1.65
N GLY A 267 -17.89 10.44 1.12
CA GLY A 267 -17.95 10.88 -0.26
C GLY A 267 -17.90 9.71 -1.24
N VAL A 268 -17.77 10.04 -2.51
CA VAL A 268 -17.74 9.05 -3.60
C VAL A 268 -16.61 9.37 -4.57
N PRO A 269 -16.05 8.37 -5.26
CA PRO A 269 -15.06 8.62 -6.32
C PRO A 269 -15.64 9.49 -7.44
N SER A 270 -14.76 10.17 -8.16
CA SER A 270 -15.15 10.92 -9.35
C SER A 270 -15.61 9.99 -10.48
N VAL A 271 -16.50 10.46 -11.35
CA VAL A 271 -16.94 9.68 -12.53
C VAL A 271 -15.75 9.25 -13.38
N ALA A 272 -14.77 10.13 -13.56
CA ALA A 272 -13.54 9.82 -14.28
C ALA A 272 -12.75 8.68 -13.61
N GLY A 273 -12.63 8.71 -12.28
CA GLY A 273 -11.97 7.66 -11.50
C GLY A 273 -12.68 6.31 -11.61
N ILE A 274 -14.02 6.31 -11.52
CA ILE A 274 -14.84 5.10 -11.67
C ILE A 274 -14.65 4.50 -13.07
N LEU A 275 -14.80 5.31 -14.12
CA LEU A 275 -14.66 4.86 -15.51
C LEU A 275 -13.28 4.28 -15.79
N ALA A 276 -12.23 4.99 -15.38
CA ALA A 276 -10.86 4.52 -15.58
C ALA A 276 -10.59 3.22 -14.83
N THR A 277 -11.09 3.08 -13.60
CA THR A 277 -10.90 1.88 -12.78
C THR A 277 -11.68 0.69 -13.33
N ILE A 278 -12.94 0.88 -13.75
CA ILE A 278 -13.72 -0.17 -14.42
C ILE A 278 -12.99 -0.65 -15.67
N THR A 279 -12.55 0.29 -16.53
CA THR A 279 -11.83 -0.05 -17.77
C THR A 279 -10.52 -0.79 -17.45
N ALA A 280 -9.77 -0.37 -16.43
CA ALA A 280 -8.56 -1.06 -15.99
C ALA A 280 -8.83 -2.53 -15.63
N TRP A 281 -9.89 -2.78 -14.85
CA TRP A 281 -10.23 -4.13 -14.38
C TRP A 281 -10.99 -4.99 -15.40
N THR A 282 -11.53 -4.41 -16.47
CA THR A 282 -12.25 -5.16 -17.52
C THR A 282 -11.48 -5.33 -18.82
N GLU A 283 -10.56 -4.42 -19.14
CA GLU A 283 -9.87 -4.35 -20.43
C GLU A 283 -8.35 -4.19 -20.30
N GLY A 284 -7.80 -4.20 -19.08
CA GLY A 284 -6.40 -3.90 -18.81
C GLY A 284 -5.44 -5.08 -18.82
N ASP A 285 -5.92 -6.32 -19.00
CA ASP A 285 -5.15 -7.56 -18.82
C ASP A 285 -3.86 -7.59 -19.65
N GLU A 286 -3.93 -7.27 -20.96
CA GLU A 286 -2.78 -7.30 -21.85
C GLU A 286 -1.71 -6.28 -21.44
N TRP A 287 -2.13 -5.04 -21.19
CA TRP A 287 -1.21 -3.99 -20.77
C TRP A 287 -0.53 -4.34 -19.42
N MET A 288 -1.27 -4.91 -18.48
CA MET A 288 -0.74 -5.31 -17.19
C MET A 288 0.32 -6.41 -17.32
N ALA A 289 0.09 -7.40 -18.18
CA ALA A 289 1.06 -8.46 -18.44
C ALA A 289 2.36 -7.93 -19.05
N ASP A 290 2.26 -7.02 -20.03
CA ASP A 290 3.41 -6.36 -20.64
C ASP A 290 4.16 -5.47 -19.65
N CYS A 291 3.42 -4.69 -18.83
CA CYS A 291 3.98 -3.85 -17.78
C CYS A 291 4.76 -4.68 -16.76
N LEU A 292 4.20 -5.80 -16.28
CA LEU A 292 4.89 -6.71 -15.37
C LEU A 292 6.17 -7.28 -15.97
N THR A 293 6.14 -7.64 -17.26
CA THR A 293 7.31 -8.14 -17.96
C THR A 293 8.43 -7.09 -18.01
N TYR A 294 8.07 -5.85 -18.29
CA TYR A 294 9.02 -4.73 -18.31
C TYR A 294 9.57 -4.44 -16.91
N LEU A 295 8.71 -4.36 -15.90
CA LEU A 295 9.12 -4.13 -14.51
C LEU A 295 9.98 -5.27 -13.96
N ASP A 296 9.72 -6.53 -14.33
CA ASP A 296 10.55 -7.68 -13.94
C ASP A 296 11.96 -7.58 -14.52
N GLY A 297 12.08 -7.13 -15.76
CA GLY A 297 13.37 -6.83 -16.39
C GLY A 297 14.12 -5.73 -15.63
N ASN A 298 13.42 -4.64 -15.32
CA ASN A 298 14.01 -3.49 -14.62
C ASN A 298 14.46 -3.84 -13.20
N ARG A 299 13.66 -4.58 -12.41
CA ARG A 299 14.05 -4.95 -11.04
C ARG A 299 15.30 -5.85 -11.03
N LYS A 300 15.41 -6.79 -11.98
CA LYS A 300 16.58 -7.67 -12.10
C LYS A 300 17.82 -6.87 -12.48
N TYR A 301 17.71 -6.03 -13.50
CA TYR A 301 18.80 -5.17 -13.93
C TYR A 301 19.27 -4.22 -12.82
N ALA A 302 18.33 -3.55 -12.16
CA ALA A 302 18.63 -2.65 -11.05
C ALA A 302 19.32 -3.39 -9.90
N TYR A 303 18.78 -4.55 -9.50
CA TYR A 303 19.34 -5.36 -8.41
C TYR A 303 20.77 -5.82 -8.70
N GLU A 304 21.04 -6.31 -9.92
CA GLU A 304 22.38 -6.71 -10.35
C GLU A 304 23.39 -5.55 -10.29
N ARG A 305 22.96 -4.34 -10.70
CA ARG A 305 23.80 -3.15 -10.62
C ARG A 305 24.04 -2.69 -9.18
N LEU A 306 23.00 -2.69 -8.37
CA LEU A 306 23.08 -2.27 -6.97
C LEU A 306 23.93 -3.25 -6.12
N LEU A 307 23.97 -4.53 -6.48
CA LEU A 307 24.90 -5.51 -5.88
C LEU A 307 26.37 -5.12 -6.07
N THR A 308 26.73 -4.55 -7.22
CA THR A 308 28.12 -4.12 -7.47
C THR A 308 28.52 -2.92 -6.62
N LEU A 309 27.55 -2.18 -6.09
CA LEU A 309 27.71 -1.02 -5.22
C LEU A 309 27.52 -1.34 -3.74
N ASP A 310 27.27 -2.61 -3.39
CA ASP A 310 26.94 -3.07 -2.03
C ASP A 310 25.72 -2.39 -1.38
N LEU A 311 24.78 -1.88 -2.21
CA LEU A 311 23.55 -1.22 -1.77
C LEU A 311 22.40 -2.20 -1.55
N VAL A 312 22.53 -3.43 -2.05
CA VAL A 312 21.60 -4.54 -1.84
C VAL A 312 22.40 -5.80 -1.58
N SER A 313 21.80 -6.73 -0.85
CA SER A 313 22.36 -8.07 -0.64
C SER A 313 21.26 -9.03 -0.22
N LYS A 314 21.53 -10.33 -0.30
CA LYS A 314 20.59 -11.35 0.17
C LYS A 314 20.31 -11.24 1.67
N ASP A 315 21.24 -10.70 2.44
CA ASP A 315 21.19 -10.71 3.91
C ASP A 315 20.66 -9.39 4.50
N ARG A 316 20.61 -8.31 3.70
CA ARG A 316 20.22 -6.97 4.17
C ARG A 316 19.07 -6.35 3.36
N ALA A 317 19.14 -6.44 2.05
CA ALA A 317 18.17 -5.86 1.13
C ALA A 317 17.97 -6.82 -0.06
N PRO A 318 17.19 -7.89 0.10
CA PRO A 318 16.95 -8.87 -0.96
C PRO A 318 16.19 -8.28 -2.13
N ILE A 319 16.25 -8.96 -3.28
CA ILE A 319 15.48 -8.57 -4.46
C ILE A 319 13.98 -8.63 -4.15
N ILE A 320 13.24 -7.64 -4.62
CA ILE A 320 11.79 -7.59 -4.42
C ILE A 320 11.05 -8.70 -5.16
N GLU A 321 10.01 -9.22 -4.55
CA GLU A 321 9.09 -10.24 -5.09
C GLU A 321 7.87 -9.62 -5.76
N ALA A 322 7.57 -8.37 -5.38
CA ALA A 322 6.43 -7.59 -5.84
C ALA A 322 6.72 -6.09 -5.79
N THR A 323 5.80 -5.30 -6.28
CA THR A 323 5.89 -3.84 -6.37
C THR A 323 6.96 -3.37 -7.36
N TYR A 324 7.20 -2.08 -7.42
CA TYR A 324 8.33 -1.46 -8.15
C TYR A 324 9.19 -0.61 -7.20
N LEU A 325 9.22 -1.00 -5.92
CA LEU A 325 9.95 -0.33 -4.85
C LEU A 325 11.06 -1.25 -4.35
N GLN A 326 12.31 -0.78 -4.38
CA GLN A 326 13.46 -1.51 -3.88
C GLN A 326 13.98 -0.85 -2.61
N TRP A 327 14.07 -1.64 -1.53
CA TRP A 327 14.79 -1.24 -0.33
C TRP A 327 16.28 -1.24 -0.60
N LEU A 328 16.98 -0.15 -0.21
CA LEU A 328 18.42 0.00 -0.33
C LEU A 328 19.02 0.12 1.07
N ASP A 329 20.14 -0.55 1.29
CA ASP A 329 20.89 -0.49 2.53
C ASP A 329 22.20 0.26 2.33
N PHE A 330 22.29 1.43 2.91
CA PHE A 330 23.47 2.30 2.87
C PHE A 330 24.37 2.16 4.09
N SER A 331 24.09 1.24 5.02
CA SER A 331 24.83 1.10 6.29
C SER A 331 26.32 0.81 6.13
N THR A 332 26.72 0.22 5.00
CA THR A 332 28.12 -0.05 4.69
C THR A 332 28.88 1.16 4.12
N LEU A 333 28.16 2.12 3.56
CA LEU A 333 28.75 3.27 2.86
C LEU A 333 28.71 4.55 3.70
N VAL A 334 27.72 4.68 4.57
CA VAL A 334 27.51 5.87 5.41
C VAL A 334 27.34 5.44 6.85
N PRO A 335 28.17 5.92 7.79
CA PRO A 335 28.01 5.64 9.21
C PRO A 335 26.66 6.13 9.73
N GLU A 336 26.02 5.37 10.63
CA GLU A 336 24.68 5.62 11.18
C GLU A 336 24.47 6.99 11.86
N SER A 337 25.53 7.75 12.09
CA SER A 337 25.49 8.87 13.04
C SER A 337 25.33 10.26 12.42
N GLU A 338 25.47 10.47 11.12
CA GLU A 338 25.74 11.84 10.69
C GLU A 338 24.99 12.40 9.48
N GLU A 339 24.42 11.61 8.55
CA GLU A 339 23.82 12.23 7.36
C GLU A 339 22.55 11.53 6.86
N ASN A 340 21.55 12.34 6.51
CA ASN A 340 20.38 11.91 5.77
C ASN A 340 20.81 11.52 4.34
N VAL A 341 20.94 10.22 4.09
CA VAL A 341 21.42 9.68 2.81
C VAL A 341 20.54 10.12 1.63
N ALA A 342 19.25 10.19 1.81
CA ALA A 342 18.34 10.64 0.77
C ALA A 342 18.57 12.11 0.41
N LEU A 343 18.89 12.96 1.40
CA LEU A 343 19.28 14.36 1.19
C LEU A 343 20.60 14.44 0.43
N LEU A 344 21.60 13.68 0.85
CA LEU A 344 22.92 13.64 0.21
C LEU A 344 22.83 13.23 -1.27
N LEU A 345 22.07 12.16 -1.56
CA LEU A 345 21.85 11.69 -2.93
C LEU A 345 21.13 12.75 -3.78
N ARG A 346 20.16 13.44 -3.22
CA ARG A 346 19.44 14.49 -3.92
C ARG A 346 20.36 15.68 -4.25
N GLU A 347 21.21 16.09 -3.31
CA GLU A 347 22.09 17.26 -3.51
C GLU A 347 23.28 16.97 -4.41
N GLN A 348 23.92 15.81 -4.24
CA GLN A 348 25.15 15.48 -4.94
C GLN A 348 24.93 14.65 -6.20
N ALA A 349 24.05 13.63 -6.15
CA ALA A 349 23.80 12.74 -7.27
C ALA A 349 22.56 13.14 -8.11
N LYS A 350 21.78 14.15 -7.65
CA LYS A 350 20.54 14.56 -8.30
C LYS A 350 19.51 13.43 -8.39
N VAL A 351 19.46 12.58 -7.37
CA VAL A 351 18.49 11.48 -7.25
C VAL A 351 17.69 11.65 -5.96
N ALA A 352 16.39 11.77 -6.07
CA ALA A 352 15.49 11.87 -4.92
C ALA A 352 14.97 10.48 -4.54
N LEU A 353 15.27 10.03 -3.33
CA LEU A 353 14.76 8.82 -2.69
C LEU A 353 13.99 9.19 -1.41
N ASN A 354 13.25 8.24 -0.87
CA ASN A 354 12.71 8.34 0.49
C ASN A 354 13.72 7.80 1.50
N GLU A 355 13.75 8.45 2.66
CA GLU A 355 14.55 8.02 3.79
C GLU A 355 13.92 6.82 4.50
N GLY A 356 14.71 5.77 4.76
CA GLY A 356 14.25 4.57 5.47
C GLY A 356 13.74 4.87 6.88
N GLN A 357 14.35 5.82 7.59
CA GLN A 357 13.93 6.21 8.95
C GLN A 357 12.51 6.78 9.01
N THR A 358 11.98 7.33 7.92
CA THR A 358 10.58 7.79 7.87
C THR A 358 9.58 6.64 7.72
N LEU A 359 10.05 5.46 7.37
CA LEU A 359 9.29 4.22 7.17
C LEU A 359 9.37 3.29 8.39
N GLU A 360 10.26 3.62 9.32
CA GLU A 360 10.39 3.05 10.65
C GLU A 360 10.10 4.14 11.68
N LEU A 361 9.29 3.88 12.68
CA LEU A 361 9.17 4.82 13.78
C LEU A 361 10.35 4.61 14.74
N VAL A 362 11.22 5.60 14.82
CA VAL A 362 11.90 5.89 16.06
C VAL A 362 10.89 6.62 16.94
N TRP A 363 9.99 5.88 17.58
CA TRP A 363 9.20 6.42 18.67
C TRP A 363 10.18 6.71 19.81
N PRO A 364 10.24 7.94 20.37
CA PRO A 364 11.00 8.12 21.59
C PRO A 364 10.43 7.15 22.61
N ALA A 365 11.28 6.25 23.12
CA ALA A 365 10.93 5.39 24.23
C ALA A 365 10.33 6.29 25.30
N THR A 366 9.08 6.02 25.69
CA THR A 366 8.43 6.73 26.80
C THR A 366 9.36 6.55 28.00
N PRO A 367 9.88 7.61 28.63
CA PRO A 367 10.68 7.45 29.82
C PRO A 367 9.81 6.71 30.84
N ALA A 368 10.32 5.60 31.34
CA ALA A 368 9.72 4.94 32.48
C ALA A 368 9.44 6.00 33.55
N SER A 369 8.23 6.04 34.08
CA SER A 369 7.77 6.93 35.12
C SER A 369 8.77 6.99 36.27
N THR A 370 9.56 8.05 36.31
CA THR A 370 10.14 8.49 37.57
C THR A 370 9.20 9.54 38.16
N SER A 371 8.47 9.08 39.14
CA SER A 371 7.76 9.96 40.09
C SER A 371 8.74 10.90 40.80
N ALA A 372 8.61 12.19 40.59
CA ALA A 372 9.11 13.21 41.49
C ALA A 372 8.31 14.50 41.31
N PRO A 373 8.18 15.34 42.36
CA PRO A 373 6.95 16.05 42.66
C PRO A 373 6.89 17.49 42.11
N HIS A 374 5.65 17.99 42.12
CA HIS A 374 5.26 19.38 41.90
C HIS A 374 6.24 20.43 42.40
N GLU A 375 6.57 21.39 41.55
CA GLU A 375 6.70 22.78 41.99
C GLU A 375 5.98 23.69 40.99
N GLN A 376 5.10 24.50 41.60
CA GLN A 376 4.32 25.54 40.96
C GLN A 376 5.20 26.74 40.62
N SER A 377 5.03 27.29 39.43
CA SER A 377 5.11 28.75 39.25
C SER A 377 4.43 29.14 37.93
N SER A 378 3.31 29.78 38.08
CA SER A 378 2.67 30.64 37.06
C SER A 378 3.20 32.07 37.23
N PRO A 379 2.67 33.05 36.51
CA PRO A 379 2.78 33.37 35.09
C PRO A 379 3.25 34.81 34.87
N ARG A 380 3.40 35.24 33.62
CA ARG A 380 3.29 36.63 33.07
C ARG A 380 4.22 36.75 31.86
N LEU A 381 3.81 37.12 30.75
CA LEU A 381 2.95 38.04 30.01
C LEU A 381 2.77 37.48 28.57
#